data_71ce82f08bd4665b17e6067765cdca5a
#
_entry.id   71ce82f08bd4665b17e6067765cdca5a
#
_cell.length_a   1.000
_cell.length_b   1.000
_cell.length_c   1.000
_cell.angle_alpha   90.00
_cell.angle_beta   90.00
_cell.angle_gamma   90.00
#
_symmetry.space_group_name_H-M   'P 1'
#
loop_
_entity.id
_entity.type
_entity.pdbx_description
1 polymer ?
#
loop_
_entity_poly.entity_id
_entity_poly.type
_entity_poly.pdbx_seq_one_letter_code
_entity_poly.pdbx_strand_id
1 'polypeptide(L)'
;MAVDRRITGEPTELETESITIETPEDELNVENIEMTEDGGALVNPLQEPLDTSFDANLAEFMDEGDLQDISSDLIGDYKEDSSSREEWYDAYSKGLKLLGFKYEDRSQPFQGASGVTHPLLSETVTQFQAQAYKELLPANGPIRTQIIGKSDTQKEDQAQRVQDFMNYQIMHVMEDFDPDLDQMLFYLPLSGSSFKKIYYDSTMGRAVSKFIPSEELIVPYTATDLATA
;
A
#
# COMPACT_ATOMS: atom_id res chain seq x y z
N MET A 1 -37.30 9.37 38.04
CA MET A 1 -37.50 10.82 37.86
C MET A 1 -36.64 11.29 36.73
N ALA A 2 -37.20 11.43 35.56
CA ALA A 2 -36.51 11.91 34.35
C ALA A 2 -36.66 13.43 34.33
N VAL A 3 -35.54 14.14 34.26
CA VAL A 3 -35.53 15.60 34.12
C VAL A 3 -35.42 15.92 32.62
N ASP A 4 -36.58 16.26 32.08
CA ASP A 4 -36.72 16.78 30.72
C ASP A 4 -36.28 18.27 30.74
N ARG A 5 -35.11 18.58 30.22
CA ARG A 5 -34.66 19.94 29.97
C ARG A 5 -34.89 20.26 28.50
N ARG A 6 -36.07 20.78 28.20
CA ARG A 6 -36.32 21.51 26.95
C ARG A 6 -35.56 22.83 27.01
N ILE A 7 -34.55 22.93 26.16
CA ILE A 7 -33.87 24.19 25.88
C ILE A 7 -34.75 24.89 24.82
N THR A 8 -35.64 25.74 25.28
CA THR A 8 -36.31 26.77 24.46
C THR A 8 -35.43 28.02 24.54
N GLY A 9 -34.45 28.12 23.66
CA GLY A 9 -33.69 29.32 23.40
C GLY A 9 -33.81 29.62 21.91
N GLU A 10 -34.33 30.77 21.57
CA GLU A 10 -34.26 31.32 20.22
C GLU A 10 -32.81 31.37 19.78
N PRO A 11 -32.47 31.08 18.50
CA PRO A 11 -31.10 31.20 18.04
C PRO A 11 -30.69 32.67 18.14
N THR A 12 -29.87 32.97 19.13
CA THR A 12 -29.12 34.22 19.17
C THR A 12 -28.25 34.22 17.93
N GLU A 13 -28.41 35.21 17.08
CA GLU A 13 -27.49 35.46 15.97
C GLU A 13 -26.10 35.54 16.59
N LEU A 14 -25.29 34.50 16.30
CA LEU A 14 -23.88 34.54 16.54
C LEU A 14 -23.35 35.60 15.59
N GLU A 15 -23.03 36.76 16.12
CA GLU A 15 -22.11 37.66 15.45
C GLU A 15 -20.88 36.83 15.07
N THR A 16 -20.77 36.54 13.79
CA THR A 16 -19.53 36.02 13.22
C THR A 16 -18.51 37.13 13.34
N GLU A 17 -17.86 37.21 14.50
CA GLU A 17 -16.54 37.82 14.54
C GLU A 17 -15.72 36.96 13.55
N SER A 18 -15.42 37.54 12.39
CA SER A 18 -14.46 37.02 11.49
C SER A 18 -13.16 36.98 12.28
N ILE A 19 -12.80 35.81 12.79
CA ILE A 19 -11.44 35.54 13.24
C ILE A 19 -10.63 35.60 11.93
N THR A 20 -10.10 36.78 11.65
CA THR A 20 -9.01 36.93 10.72
C THR A 20 -7.85 36.23 11.41
N ILE A 21 -7.64 34.96 11.05
CA ILE A 21 -6.37 34.32 11.31
C ILE A 21 -5.42 35.13 10.41
N GLU A 22 -4.74 36.09 11.04
CA GLU A 22 -3.51 36.58 10.47
C GLU A 22 -2.63 35.35 10.38
N THR A 23 -2.65 34.67 9.23
CA THR A 23 -1.52 33.85 8.83
C THR A 23 -0.34 34.75 9.04
N PRO A 24 0.70 34.38 9.82
CA PRO A 24 1.93 35.13 9.86
C PRO A 24 2.35 35.24 8.39
N GLU A 25 2.14 36.46 7.87
CA GLU A 25 2.63 36.81 6.56
C GLU A 25 4.13 36.56 6.66
N ASP A 26 4.55 35.55 5.91
CA ASP A 26 5.92 35.33 5.57
C ASP A 26 6.89 35.52 6.76
N GLU A 27 7.14 34.45 7.50
CA GLU A 27 8.45 34.26 8.06
C GLU A 27 9.38 34.33 6.83
N LEU A 28 9.78 35.55 6.50
CA LEU A 28 10.85 35.86 5.55
C LEU A 28 11.99 34.96 5.98
N ASN A 29 12.25 33.95 5.18
CA ASN A 29 13.33 33.02 5.46
C ASN A 29 14.60 33.87 5.58
N VAL A 30 15.09 34.02 6.80
CA VAL A 30 16.18 34.97 7.14
C VAL A 30 17.46 34.64 6.38
N GLU A 31 17.53 33.42 5.84
CA GLU A 31 18.64 32.93 5.01
C GLU A 31 18.72 33.57 3.61
N ASN A 32 17.66 34.22 3.14
CA ASN A 32 17.63 34.88 1.83
C ASN A 32 17.82 36.38 1.89
N ILE A 33 18.18 36.91 3.06
CA ILE A 33 18.42 38.36 3.25
C ILE A 33 19.89 38.59 3.46
N GLU A 34 20.58 39.10 2.43
CA GLU A 34 21.93 39.65 2.57
C GLU A 34 21.85 41.10 3.00
N MET A 35 22.39 41.40 4.16
CA MET A 35 22.53 42.79 4.63
C MET A 35 23.69 43.48 3.88
N THR A 36 23.40 44.54 3.16
CA THR A 36 24.42 45.34 2.52
C THR A 36 25.11 46.28 3.53
N GLU A 37 26.37 46.65 3.30
CA GLU A 37 27.16 47.52 4.20
C GLU A 37 26.51 48.89 4.44
N ASP A 38 25.60 49.30 3.59
CA ASP A 38 24.84 50.56 3.67
C ASP A 38 23.56 50.46 4.51
N GLY A 39 23.32 49.30 5.19
CA GLY A 39 22.13 49.07 6.01
C GLY A 39 20.88 48.76 5.20
N GLY A 40 21.00 48.47 3.92
CA GLY A 40 19.95 47.92 3.07
C GLY A 40 19.90 46.38 3.15
N ALA A 41 18.74 45.79 2.92
CA ALA A 41 18.58 44.35 2.78
C ALA A 41 18.36 44.00 1.30
N LEU A 42 19.21 43.17 0.75
CA LEU A 42 19.03 42.55 -0.57
C LEU A 42 18.28 41.24 -0.36
N VAL A 43 17.02 41.19 -0.77
CA VAL A 43 16.25 39.96 -0.86
C VAL A 43 16.56 39.36 -2.21
N ASN A 44 17.10 38.15 -2.24
CA ASN A 44 17.37 37.45 -3.48
C ASN A 44 16.04 36.87 -4.03
N PRO A 45 15.45 37.48 -5.08
CA PRO A 45 14.14 37.05 -5.59
C PRO A 45 14.20 35.79 -6.45
N LEU A 46 15.37 35.13 -6.55
CA LEU A 46 15.60 33.98 -7.45
C LEU A 46 15.48 32.64 -6.80
N GLN A 47 15.23 32.56 -5.48
CA GLN A 47 14.78 31.29 -4.89
C GLN A 47 13.29 31.23 -5.07
N GLU A 48 12.85 30.44 -6.04
CA GLU A 48 11.45 30.05 -6.12
C GLU A 48 11.03 29.43 -4.78
N PRO A 49 9.84 29.79 -4.25
CA PRO A 49 9.38 29.20 -3.00
C PRO A 49 9.37 27.67 -3.14
N LEU A 50 9.91 26.99 -2.14
CA LEU A 50 9.96 25.54 -2.11
C LEU A 50 8.56 25.00 -2.39
N ASP A 51 8.38 24.21 -3.42
CA ASP A 51 7.11 23.56 -3.68
C ASP A 51 6.90 22.49 -2.56
N THR A 52 6.07 22.82 -1.59
CA THR A 52 5.71 21.96 -0.48
C THR A 52 4.47 21.12 -0.76
N SER A 53 4.00 21.07 -2.01
CA SER A 53 2.90 20.18 -2.37
C SER A 53 3.29 18.72 -2.11
N PHE A 54 2.29 17.88 -1.84
CA PHE A 54 2.53 16.45 -1.57
C PHE A 54 3.26 15.73 -2.72
N ASP A 55 3.08 16.21 -3.95
CA ASP A 55 3.67 15.65 -5.17
C ASP A 55 4.99 16.33 -5.57
N ALA A 56 5.51 17.28 -4.77
CA ALA A 56 6.76 17.97 -5.09
C ALA A 56 7.95 17.02 -5.04
N ASN A 57 8.86 17.20 -5.99
CA ASN A 57 10.13 16.48 -6.00
C ASN A 57 11.14 17.18 -5.07
N LEU A 58 11.16 16.78 -3.80
CA LEU A 58 12.04 17.37 -2.80
C LEU A 58 13.53 17.24 -3.15
N ALA A 59 13.92 16.27 -3.97
CA ALA A 59 15.30 16.09 -4.39
C ALA A 59 15.84 17.27 -5.23
N GLU A 60 14.97 18.07 -5.86
CA GLU A 60 15.37 19.26 -6.62
C GLU A 60 15.88 20.39 -5.71
N PHE A 61 15.52 20.36 -4.44
CA PHE A 61 15.87 21.38 -3.45
C PHE A 61 16.99 20.96 -2.51
N MET A 62 17.48 19.72 -2.65
CA MET A 62 18.55 19.17 -1.81
C MET A 62 19.91 19.39 -2.44
N ASP A 63 20.93 19.55 -1.60
CA ASP A 63 22.31 19.64 -2.06
C ASP A 63 22.80 18.30 -2.64
N GLU A 64 23.66 18.33 -3.64
CA GLU A 64 24.15 17.12 -4.32
C GLU A 64 24.89 16.19 -3.33
N GLY A 65 25.57 16.75 -2.33
CA GLY A 65 26.22 16.01 -1.27
C GLY A 65 25.23 15.20 -0.43
N ASP A 66 24.15 15.82 0.03
CA ASP A 66 23.10 15.19 0.83
C ASP A 66 22.38 14.10 0.03
N LEU A 67 22.12 14.36 -1.26
CA LEU A 67 21.52 13.36 -2.15
C LEU A 67 22.41 12.12 -2.32
N GLN A 68 23.74 12.34 -2.42
CA GLN A 68 24.69 11.24 -2.55
C GLN A 68 24.77 10.42 -1.26
N ASP A 69 24.74 11.05 -0.09
CA ASP A 69 24.76 10.38 1.20
C ASP A 69 23.48 9.55 1.39
N ILE A 70 22.29 10.14 1.19
CA ILE A 70 21.01 9.43 1.26
C ILE A 70 20.97 8.25 0.28
N SER A 71 21.45 8.45 -0.96
CA SER A 71 21.48 7.39 -1.96
C SER A 71 22.42 6.25 -1.56
N SER A 72 23.56 6.58 -0.95
CA SER A 72 24.53 5.58 -0.46
C SER A 72 23.95 4.77 0.69
N ASP A 73 23.28 5.42 1.64
CA ASP A 73 22.63 4.78 2.78
C ASP A 73 21.51 3.85 2.31
N LEU A 74 20.61 4.33 1.44
CA LEU A 74 19.53 3.51 0.87
C LEU A 74 20.05 2.26 0.13
N ILE A 75 21.15 2.40 -0.61
CA ILE A 75 21.78 1.24 -1.29
C ILE A 75 22.42 0.30 -0.28
N GLY A 76 22.97 0.84 0.80
CA GLY A 76 23.53 0.05 1.90
C GLY A 76 22.45 -0.79 2.57
N ASP A 77 21.37 -0.16 3.00
CA ASP A 77 20.23 -0.79 3.66
C ASP A 77 19.59 -1.85 2.76
N TYR A 78 19.36 -1.52 1.48
CA TYR A 78 18.84 -2.49 0.51
C TYR A 78 19.71 -3.75 0.41
N LYS A 79 21.03 -3.62 0.38
CA LYS A 79 21.96 -4.77 0.29
C LYS A 79 21.93 -5.60 1.57
N GLU A 80 21.89 -4.96 2.74
CA GLU A 80 21.81 -5.63 4.03
C GLU A 80 20.50 -6.42 4.14
N ASP A 81 19.37 -5.78 3.88
CA ASP A 81 18.05 -6.39 3.94
C ASP A 81 17.85 -7.49 2.91
N SER A 82 18.37 -7.31 1.70
CA SER A 82 18.37 -8.34 0.67
C SER A 82 19.20 -9.56 1.08
N SER A 83 20.37 -9.35 1.69
CA SER A 83 21.23 -10.43 2.18
C SER A 83 20.60 -11.17 3.35
N SER A 84 19.88 -10.46 4.24
CA SER A 84 19.24 -11.07 5.40
C SER A 84 18.19 -12.13 5.05
N ARG A 85 17.62 -12.07 3.85
CA ARG A 85 16.57 -12.99 3.36
C ARG A 85 17.05 -14.05 2.35
N GLU A 86 18.36 -14.21 2.17
CA GLU A 86 18.94 -15.10 1.16
C GLU A 86 18.51 -16.57 1.36
N GLU A 87 18.47 -17.05 2.60
CA GLU A 87 18.01 -18.41 2.94
C GLU A 87 16.55 -18.66 2.48
N TRP A 88 15.67 -17.68 2.71
CA TRP A 88 14.30 -17.75 2.25
C TRP A 88 14.23 -17.75 0.73
N TYR A 89 15.00 -16.87 0.08
CA TYR A 89 15.02 -16.76 -1.38
C TYR A 89 15.49 -18.05 -2.07
N ASP A 90 16.48 -18.71 -1.53
CA ASP A 90 16.97 -19.99 -2.02
C ASP A 90 15.91 -21.10 -1.88
N ALA A 91 15.22 -21.15 -0.74
CA ALA A 91 14.13 -22.10 -0.52
C ALA A 91 12.96 -21.85 -1.48
N TYR A 92 12.58 -20.59 -1.65
CA TYR A 92 11.52 -20.14 -2.57
C TYR A 92 11.88 -20.46 -4.04
N SER A 93 13.10 -20.15 -4.48
CA SER A 93 13.61 -20.46 -5.82
C SER A 93 13.58 -21.94 -6.13
N LYS A 94 13.97 -22.78 -5.13
CA LYS A 94 13.89 -24.24 -5.25
C LYS A 94 12.43 -24.71 -5.35
N GLY A 95 11.52 -24.11 -4.56
CA GLY A 95 10.09 -24.36 -4.64
C GLY A 95 9.52 -24.05 -6.02
N LEU A 96 9.89 -22.90 -6.62
CA LEU A 96 9.46 -22.53 -7.97
C LEU A 96 9.92 -23.52 -9.04
N LYS A 97 11.16 -24.03 -8.93
CA LYS A 97 11.66 -25.06 -9.84
C LYS A 97 10.83 -26.36 -9.75
N LEU A 98 10.51 -26.78 -8.53
CA LEU A 98 9.67 -27.96 -8.28
C LEU A 98 8.25 -27.75 -8.80
N LEU A 99 7.67 -26.57 -8.60
CA LEU A 99 6.35 -26.19 -9.09
C LEU A 99 6.29 -26.23 -10.63
N GLY A 100 7.38 -25.78 -11.29
CA GLY A 100 7.56 -25.83 -12.74
C GLY A 100 7.96 -27.20 -13.30
N PHE A 101 7.88 -28.28 -12.50
CA PHE A 101 8.30 -29.64 -12.86
C PHE A 101 9.78 -29.76 -13.29
N LYS A 102 10.61 -28.84 -12.85
CA LYS A 102 12.07 -28.92 -13.05
C LYS A 102 12.68 -29.71 -11.90
N TYR A 103 12.80 -31.00 -12.10
CA TYR A 103 13.42 -31.89 -11.13
C TYR A 103 14.91 -32.06 -11.48
N GLU A 104 15.74 -32.20 -10.44
CA GLU A 104 17.12 -32.65 -10.58
C GLU A 104 17.16 -34.10 -11.09
N ASP A 105 18.30 -34.54 -11.61
CA ASP A 105 18.47 -35.90 -12.14
C ASP A 105 17.98 -36.95 -11.16
N ARG A 106 17.12 -37.84 -11.66
CA ARG A 106 16.50 -38.87 -10.85
C ARG A 106 17.54 -39.87 -10.35
N SER A 107 17.78 -39.86 -9.05
CA SER A 107 18.53 -40.92 -8.44
C SER A 107 17.65 -42.16 -8.29
N GLN A 108 18.07 -43.28 -8.85
CA GLN A 108 17.46 -44.57 -8.53
C GLN A 108 18.11 -45.10 -7.25
N PRO A 109 17.44 -45.17 -6.11
CA PRO A 109 18.01 -45.62 -4.84
C PRO A 109 18.43 -47.08 -4.87
N PHE A 110 17.84 -47.88 -5.76
CA PHE A 110 18.22 -49.26 -6.02
C PHE A 110 17.82 -49.68 -7.44
N GLN A 111 18.38 -50.73 -7.95
CA GLN A 111 18.09 -51.26 -9.30
C GLN A 111 16.62 -51.72 -9.40
N GLY A 112 15.89 -51.14 -10.34
CA GLY A 112 14.48 -51.36 -10.55
C GLY A 112 13.55 -50.46 -9.75
N ALA A 113 14.08 -49.44 -9.03
CA ALA A 113 13.29 -48.45 -8.38
C ALA A 113 12.56 -47.55 -9.39
N SER A 114 11.33 -47.15 -9.08
CA SER A 114 10.57 -46.21 -9.87
C SER A 114 11.20 -44.82 -9.78
N GLY A 115 11.51 -44.21 -10.92
CA GLY A 115 11.94 -42.81 -11.01
C GLY A 115 10.78 -41.80 -11.13
N VAL A 116 9.56 -42.19 -10.75
CA VAL A 116 8.40 -41.30 -10.83
C VAL A 116 8.42 -40.30 -9.67
N THR A 117 8.34 -39.04 -10.00
CA THR A 117 8.22 -37.94 -9.03
C THR A 117 6.74 -37.56 -8.90
N HIS A 118 6.23 -37.53 -7.68
CA HIS A 118 4.86 -37.09 -7.41
C HIS A 118 4.81 -35.55 -7.34
N PRO A 119 3.94 -34.88 -8.10
CA PRO A 119 3.85 -33.41 -8.14
C PRO A 119 3.08 -32.84 -6.92
N LEU A 120 3.44 -33.28 -5.71
CA LEU A 120 2.71 -32.97 -4.48
C LEU A 120 2.62 -31.46 -4.23
N LEU A 121 3.69 -30.71 -4.48
CA LEU A 121 3.70 -29.27 -4.29
C LEU A 121 2.71 -28.57 -5.23
N SER A 122 2.71 -28.91 -6.50
CA SER A 122 1.79 -28.35 -7.48
C SER A 122 0.34 -28.66 -7.16
N GLU A 123 0.06 -29.91 -6.75
CA GLU A 123 -1.28 -30.31 -6.32
C GLU A 123 -1.75 -29.50 -5.11
N THR A 124 -0.91 -29.39 -4.08
CA THR A 124 -1.24 -28.64 -2.85
C THR A 124 -1.49 -27.17 -3.10
N VAL A 125 -0.62 -26.52 -3.89
CA VAL A 125 -0.75 -25.09 -4.27
C VAL A 125 -2.05 -24.86 -5.04
N THR A 126 -2.36 -25.71 -6.02
CA THR A 126 -3.59 -25.58 -6.80
C THR A 126 -4.86 -25.83 -5.98
N GLN A 127 -4.83 -26.78 -5.07
CA GLN A 127 -5.94 -27.02 -4.15
C GLN A 127 -6.18 -25.84 -3.22
N PHE A 128 -5.13 -25.28 -2.65
CA PHE A 128 -5.22 -24.08 -1.81
C PHE A 128 -5.81 -22.91 -2.59
N GLN A 129 -5.27 -22.63 -3.78
CA GLN A 129 -5.74 -21.56 -4.66
C GLN A 129 -7.24 -21.71 -4.95
N ALA A 130 -7.68 -22.89 -5.39
CA ALA A 130 -9.07 -23.13 -5.75
C ALA A 130 -10.04 -22.97 -4.56
N GLN A 131 -9.63 -23.39 -3.37
CA GLN A 131 -10.45 -23.24 -2.16
C GLN A 131 -10.50 -21.77 -1.71
N ALA A 132 -9.35 -21.14 -1.60
CA ALA A 132 -9.24 -19.76 -1.14
C ALA A 132 -9.93 -18.78 -2.10
N TYR A 133 -9.76 -18.96 -3.40
CA TYR A 133 -10.40 -18.12 -4.42
C TYR A 133 -11.93 -18.13 -4.29
N LYS A 134 -12.53 -19.30 -4.15
CA LYS A 134 -13.98 -19.44 -4.01
C LYS A 134 -14.52 -18.77 -2.75
N GLU A 135 -13.77 -18.82 -1.65
CA GLU A 135 -14.18 -18.21 -0.39
C GLU A 135 -13.99 -16.70 -0.37
N LEU A 136 -12.91 -16.19 -0.99
CA LEU A 136 -12.57 -14.78 -0.99
C LEU A 136 -13.31 -13.99 -2.07
N LEU A 137 -13.62 -14.62 -3.20
CA LEU A 137 -14.33 -13.99 -4.31
C LEU A 137 -15.63 -14.73 -4.66
N PRO A 138 -16.65 -14.65 -3.80
CA PRO A 138 -17.94 -15.26 -4.08
C PRO A 138 -18.64 -14.55 -5.27
N ALA A 139 -19.52 -15.27 -5.97
CA ALA A 139 -20.21 -14.77 -7.15
C ALA A 139 -21.02 -13.48 -6.92
N ASN A 140 -21.45 -13.22 -5.68
CA ASN A 140 -22.19 -12.01 -5.31
C ASN A 140 -21.29 -10.82 -4.92
N GLY A 141 -19.98 -10.96 -5.12
CA GLY A 141 -18.97 -10.00 -4.72
C GLY A 141 -18.46 -10.18 -3.28
N PRO A 142 -17.22 -9.77 -3.01
CA PRO A 142 -16.55 -9.97 -1.72
C PRO A 142 -17.00 -9.01 -0.62
N ILE A 143 -17.62 -7.89 -0.97
CA ILE A 143 -17.97 -6.83 -0.02
C ILE A 143 -19.32 -7.08 0.60
N ARG A 144 -19.36 -6.99 1.94
CA ARG A 144 -20.59 -6.97 2.75
C ARG A 144 -20.54 -5.76 3.65
N THR A 145 -21.66 -5.05 3.77
CA THR A 145 -21.79 -3.91 4.66
C THR A 145 -22.44 -4.35 5.97
N GLN A 146 -21.99 -3.73 7.07
CA GLN A 146 -22.58 -3.92 8.39
C GLN A 146 -22.87 -2.55 9.01
N ILE A 147 -24.09 -2.38 9.49
CA ILE A 147 -24.51 -1.15 10.19
C ILE A 147 -24.07 -1.25 11.64
N ILE A 148 -23.27 -0.30 12.11
CA ILE A 148 -22.88 -0.19 13.51
C ILE A 148 -23.85 0.76 14.22
N GLY A 149 -24.48 0.28 15.29
CA GLY A 149 -25.44 1.05 16.07
C GLY A 149 -26.91 0.70 15.73
N LYS A 150 -27.82 1.68 15.91
CA LYS A 150 -29.24 1.47 15.63
C LYS A 150 -29.47 1.44 14.11
N SER A 151 -30.07 0.34 13.61
CA SER A 151 -30.52 0.27 12.22
C SER A 151 -31.80 1.12 12.05
N ASP A 152 -31.94 1.67 10.86
CA ASP A 152 -33.12 2.36 10.37
C ASP A 152 -33.24 2.04 8.89
N THR A 153 -34.44 2.00 8.36
CA THR A 153 -34.70 1.63 6.95
C THR A 153 -33.86 2.46 5.98
N GLN A 154 -33.70 3.75 6.26
CA GLN A 154 -32.86 4.62 5.42
C GLN A 154 -31.39 4.21 5.45
N LYS A 155 -30.86 3.80 6.60
CA LYS A 155 -29.48 3.32 6.74
C LYS A 155 -29.29 1.96 6.07
N GLU A 156 -30.30 1.11 6.12
CA GLU A 156 -30.27 -0.19 5.45
C GLU A 156 -30.22 -0.02 3.93
N ASP A 157 -31.03 0.87 3.37
CA ASP A 157 -31.00 1.20 1.95
C ASP A 157 -29.65 1.83 1.52
N GLN A 158 -29.05 2.67 2.37
CA GLN A 158 -27.73 3.23 2.13
C GLN A 158 -26.65 2.17 2.16
N ALA A 159 -26.68 1.28 3.16
CA ALA A 159 -25.71 0.19 3.29
C ALA A 159 -25.77 -0.74 2.07
N GLN A 160 -26.97 -1.06 1.59
CA GLN A 160 -27.14 -1.89 0.39
C GLN A 160 -26.55 -1.20 -0.85
N ARG A 161 -26.83 0.09 -1.06
CA ARG A 161 -26.27 0.85 -2.19
C ARG A 161 -24.74 0.92 -2.15
N VAL A 162 -24.16 1.10 -0.95
CA VAL A 162 -22.71 1.10 -0.77
C VAL A 162 -22.12 -0.28 -1.10
N GLN A 163 -22.76 -1.36 -0.62
CA GLN A 163 -22.35 -2.72 -0.93
C GLN A 163 -22.35 -2.99 -2.44
N ASP A 164 -23.46 -2.65 -3.10
CA ASP A 164 -23.63 -2.87 -4.53
C ASP A 164 -22.62 -2.06 -5.36
N PHE A 165 -22.41 -0.80 -4.97
CA PHE A 165 -21.41 0.06 -5.63
C PHE A 165 -19.99 -0.45 -5.44
N MET A 166 -19.60 -0.85 -4.24
CA MET A 166 -18.27 -1.37 -3.97
C MET A 166 -18.01 -2.71 -4.69
N ASN A 167 -19.00 -3.58 -4.71
CA ASN A 167 -18.90 -4.83 -5.48
C ASN A 167 -18.80 -4.55 -6.98
N TYR A 168 -19.57 -3.59 -7.50
CA TYR A 168 -19.45 -3.17 -8.88
C TYR A 168 -18.04 -2.64 -9.21
N GLN A 169 -17.46 -1.82 -8.32
CA GLN A 169 -16.10 -1.31 -8.51
C GLN A 169 -15.08 -2.46 -8.61
N ILE A 170 -15.14 -3.42 -7.68
CA ILE A 170 -14.16 -4.51 -7.62
C ILE A 170 -14.35 -5.50 -8.76
N MET A 171 -15.60 -5.86 -9.08
CA MET A 171 -15.88 -6.94 -10.02
C MET A 171 -15.92 -6.50 -11.49
N HIS A 172 -16.16 -5.19 -11.76
CA HIS A 172 -16.39 -4.71 -13.12
C HIS A 172 -15.50 -3.52 -13.52
N VAL A 173 -15.13 -2.65 -12.59
CA VAL A 173 -14.30 -1.47 -12.91
C VAL A 173 -12.81 -1.81 -12.78
N MET A 174 -12.45 -2.55 -11.73
CA MET A 174 -11.08 -3.00 -11.48
C MET A 174 -10.83 -4.34 -12.19
N GLU A 175 -10.67 -4.30 -13.52
CA GLU A 175 -10.48 -5.50 -14.34
C GLU A 175 -9.28 -6.37 -13.91
N ASP A 176 -8.28 -5.73 -13.30
CA ASP A 176 -7.05 -6.40 -12.85
C ASP A 176 -7.23 -7.11 -11.50
N PHE A 177 -8.34 -6.84 -10.76
CA PHE A 177 -8.50 -7.34 -9.40
C PHE A 177 -8.57 -8.87 -9.33
N ASP A 178 -9.36 -9.46 -10.21
CA ASP A 178 -9.60 -10.90 -10.26
C ASP A 178 -8.33 -11.69 -10.66
N PRO A 179 -7.69 -11.43 -11.82
CA PRO A 179 -6.48 -12.14 -12.20
C PRO A 179 -5.32 -11.93 -11.22
N ASP A 180 -5.18 -10.73 -10.65
CA ASP A 180 -4.15 -10.45 -9.64
C ASP A 180 -4.42 -11.19 -8.32
N LEU A 181 -5.70 -11.34 -7.93
CA LEU A 181 -6.06 -12.14 -6.76
C LEU A 181 -5.76 -13.62 -6.98
N ASP A 182 -6.13 -14.15 -8.13
CA ASP A 182 -5.85 -15.53 -8.50
C ASP A 182 -4.35 -15.83 -8.48
N GLN A 183 -3.55 -14.95 -9.07
CA GLN A 183 -2.10 -15.05 -9.05
C GLN A 183 -1.54 -14.96 -7.62
N MET A 184 -2.03 -14.03 -6.81
CA MET A 184 -1.63 -13.89 -5.40
C MET A 184 -1.88 -15.18 -4.61
N LEU A 185 -3.05 -15.80 -4.78
CA LEU A 185 -3.41 -17.03 -4.10
C LEU A 185 -2.60 -18.25 -4.54
N PHE A 186 -2.11 -18.23 -5.78
CA PHE A 186 -1.21 -19.26 -6.27
C PHE A 186 0.18 -19.16 -5.64
N TYR A 187 0.73 -17.95 -5.49
CA TYR A 187 2.06 -17.74 -4.93
C TYR A 187 2.08 -17.78 -3.39
N LEU A 188 0.99 -17.40 -2.73
CA LEU A 188 0.93 -17.30 -1.27
C LEU A 188 1.38 -18.57 -0.52
N PRO A 189 0.92 -19.79 -0.83
CA PRO A 189 1.35 -20.99 -0.10
C PRO A 189 2.82 -21.36 -0.31
N LEU A 190 3.43 -20.86 -1.39
CA LEU A 190 4.83 -21.11 -1.71
C LEU A 190 5.75 -20.10 -1.01
N SER A 191 5.40 -18.83 -1.04
CA SER A 191 6.20 -17.73 -0.49
C SER A 191 5.98 -17.51 1.01
N GLY A 192 4.82 -17.94 1.53
CA GLY A 192 4.39 -17.71 2.92
C GLY A 192 3.74 -16.34 3.15
N SER A 193 3.99 -15.36 2.28
CA SER A 193 3.41 -14.03 2.31
C SER A 193 3.15 -13.52 0.89
N SER A 194 2.21 -12.58 0.77
CA SER A 194 1.89 -11.94 -0.50
C SER A 194 1.38 -10.52 -0.23
N PHE A 195 1.65 -9.62 -1.14
CA PHE A 195 1.33 -8.21 -0.96
C PHE A 195 0.46 -7.71 -2.10
N LYS A 196 -0.38 -6.72 -1.79
CA LYS A 196 -1.17 -5.99 -2.78
C LYS A 196 -0.90 -4.51 -2.66
N LYS A 197 -0.61 -3.86 -3.78
CA LYS A 197 -0.52 -2.41 -3.89
C LYS A 197 -1.83 -1.88 -4.44
N ILE A 198 -2.53 -1.06 -3.63
CA ILE A 198 -3.79 -0.42 -4.02
C ILE A 198 -3.52 1.06 -4.19
N TYR A 199 -3.83 1.59 -5.38
CA TYR A 199 -3.64 3.00 -5.70
C TYR A 199 -4.65 3.46 -6.75
N TYR A 200 -4.78 4.76 -6.90
CA TYR A 200 -5.56 5.35 -7.98
C TYR A 200 -4.64 5.66 -9.16
N ASP A 201 -4.95 5.11 -10.32
CA ASP A 201 -4.21 5.39 -11.55
C ASP A 201 -4.92 6.54 -12.30
N SER A 202 -4.26 7.68 -12.35
CA SER A 202 -4.79 8.88 -13.02
C SER A 202 -4.87 8.71 -14.55
N THR A 203 -4.01 7.87 -15.12
CA THR A 203 -4.00 7.58 -16.55
C THR A 203 -5.19 6.74 -16.96
N MET A 204 -5.51 5.73 -16.13
CA MET A 204 -6.68 4.86 -16.34
C MET A 204 -7.97 5.45 -15.77
N GLY A 205 -7.88 6.47 -14.90
CA GLY A 205 -9.02 7.10 -14.24
C GLY A 205 -9.77 6.19 -13.27
N ARG A 206 -9.11 5.15 -12.73
CA ARG A 206 -9.71 4.15 -11.83
C ARG A 206 -8.77 3.69 -10.73
N ALA A 207 -9.33 3.11 -9.68
CA ALA A 207 -8.54 2.39 -8.69
C ALA A 207 -7.97 1.10 -9.28
N VAL A 208 -6.74 0.78 -8.91
CA VAL A 208 -5.99 -0.40 -9.33
C VAL A 208 -5.53 -1.16 -8.10
N SER A 209 -5.61 -2.49 -8.15
CA SER A 209 -5.12 -3.38 -7.09
C SER A 209 -4.17 -4.37 -7.73
N LYS A 210 -2.86 -4.15 -7.55
CA LYS A 210 -1.82 -4.93 -8.19
C LYS A 210 -1.17 -5.92 -7.20
N PHE A 211 -1.00 -7.15 -7.61
CA PHE A 211 -0.23 -8.15 -6.88
C PHE A 211 1.26 -7.81 -6.93
N ILE A 212 1.91 -7.88 -5.77
CA ILE A 212 3.35 -7.72 -5.62
C ILE A 212 3.90 -9.04 -5.05
N PRO A 213 4.75 -9.76 -5.79
CA PRO A 213 5.39 -10.96 -5.28
C PRO A 213 6.30 -10.63 -4.09
N SER A 214 6.43 -11.57 -3.15
CA SER A 214 7.29 -11.37 -1.97
C SER A 214 8.77 -11.17 -2.32
N GLU A 215 9.19 -11.60 -3.50
CA GLU A 215 10.56 -11.39 -3.99
C GLU A 215 10.86 -9.94 -4.37
N GLU A 216 9.83 -9.18 -4.76
CA GLU A 216 9.96 -7.77 -5.16
C GLU A 216 9.85 -6.80 -3.98
N LEU A 217 9.32 -7.25 -2.83
CA LEU A 217 9.20 -6.42 -1.64
C LEU A 217 10.31 -6.77 -0.64
N ILE A 218 11.23 -5.84 -0.43
CA ILE A 218 12.28 -5.94 0.56
C ILE A 218 11.94 -5.04 1.73
N VAL A 219 12.00 -5.59 2.92
CA VAL A 219 11.73 -4.88 4.18
C VAL A 219 12.88 -5.14 5.15
N PRO A 220 13.16 -4.21 6.09
CA PRO A 220 14.19 -4.42 7.11
C PRO A 220 13.93 -5.69 7.92
N TYR A 221 14.98 -6.43 8.24
CA TYR A 221 14.87 -7.68 9.01
C TYR A 221 14.20 -7.49 10.37
N THR A 222 14.33 -6.31 10.95
CA THR A 222 13.74 -5.94 12.24
C THR A 222 12.29 -5.48 12.16
N ALA A 223 11.75 -5.27 10.96
CA ALA A 223 10.40 -4.79 10.77
C ALA A 223 9.37 -5.83 11.22
N THR A 224 8.43 -5.42 12.05
CA THR A 224 7.33 -6.25 12.53
C THR A 224 6.06 -6.07 11.70
N ASP A 225 5.92 -4.93 11.06
CA ASP A 225 4.83 -4.59 10.14
C ASP A 225 5.30 -3.60 9.07
N LEU A 226 4.49 -3.41 8.00
CA LEU A 226 4.81 -2.49 6.91
C LEU A 226 4.70 -1.00 7.29
N ALA A 227 4.07 -0.68 8.41
CA ALA A 227 3.95 0.71 8.86
C ALA A 227 5.19 1.18 9.63
N THR A 228 5.99 0.22 10.13
CA THR A 228 7.22 0.47 10.90
C THR A 228 8.49 0.04 10.15
N ALA A 229 8.34 -0.39 8.91
CA ALA A 229 9.43 -0.81 8.05
C ALA A 229 10.15 0.37 7.39
#